data_f83c4f702f3b72cd6ad545e2fccac7d7
#
_entry.id   f83c4f702f3b72cd6ad545e2fccac7d7
#
_cell.length_a   1.000
_cell.length_b   1.000
_cell.length_c   1.000
_cell.angle_alpha   90.00
_cell.angle_beta   90.00
_cell.angle_gamma   90.00
#
_symmetry.space_group_name_H-M   'P 1'
#
loop_
_entity.id
_entity.type
_entity.pdbx_description
1 polymer ?
#
loop_
_entity_poly.entity_id
_entity_poly.type
_entity_poly.pdbx_seq_one_letter_code
_entity_poly.pdbx_strand_id
1 'polypeptide(L)'
;MITVLSWLLCALPLLILLPVLVLCAQVLLACLPARPAPVSQGRRPRLAVLVPAHNESSIIIASLNSLMPQFQAGDRLLVVADNCSDDTAELARAAGAEVIERSNQQQRGKGYALDFGVRHLAADAPEVMIIVDADCQVS
;
A
#
# COMPACT_ATOMS: atom_id res chain seq x y z
N MET A 1 49.10 -15.75 8.57
CA MET A 1 48.34 -15.07 7.49
C MET A 1 47.42 -16.04 6.76
N ILE A 2 47.86 -17.22 6.34
CA ILE A 2 47.03 -18.25 5.65
C ILE A 2 45.83 -18.69 6.50
N THR A 3 45.95 -18.84 7.80
CA THR A 3 44.89 -19.28 8.70
C THR A 3 43.70 -18.27 8.80
N VAL A 4 43.97 -16.96 8.87
CA VAL A 4 42.92 -15.94 8.94
C VAL A 4 42.14 -15.90 7.65
N LEU A 5 42.81 -15.95 6.50
CA LEU A 5 42.17 -15.99 5.18
C LEU A 5 41.27 -17.24 5.03
N SER A 6 41.74 -18.40 5.52
CA SER A 6 40.95 -19.64 5.48
C SER A 6 39.66 -19.52 6.32
N TRP A 7 39.74 -18.92 7.51
CA TRP A 7 38.55 -18.67 8.34
C TRP A 7 37.57 -17.71 7.70
N LEU A 8 38.05 -16.63 7.05
CA LEU A 8 37.20 -15.70 6.31
C LEU A 8 36.52 -16.37 5.11
N LEU A 9 37.27 -17.21 4.38
CA LEU A 9 36.72 -17.96 3.24
C LEU A 9 35.67 -19.02 3.66
N CYS A 10 35.73 -19.52 4.88
CA CYS A 10 34.70 -20.43 5.41
C CYS A 10 33.52 -19.68 6.04
N ALA A 11 33.77 -18.54 6.69
CA ALA A 11 32.71 -17.77 7.35
C ALA A 11 31.77 -17.08 6.36
N LEU A 12 32.29 -16.56 5.24
CA LEU A 12 31.50 -15.85 4.24
C LEU A 12 30.41 -16.73 3.58
N PRO A 13 30.72 -17.96 3.10
CA PRO A 13 29.69 -18.87 2.59
C PRO A 13 28.63 -19.23 3.64
N LEU A 14 29.06 -19.42 4.90
CA LEU A 14 28.15 -19.76 5.99
C LEU A 14 27.17 -18.60 6.28
N LEU A 15 27.65 -17.36 6.21
CA LEU A 15 26.83 -16.17 6.39
C LEU A 15 25.77 -16.03 5.28
N ILE A 16 26.13 -16.39 4.04
CA ILE A 16 25.24 -16.34 2.88
C ILE A 16 24.29 -17.55 2.89
N LEU A 17 24.73 -18.70 3.38
CA LEU A 17 23.92 -19.93 3.36
C LEU A 17 22.62 -19.78 4.16
N LEU A 18 22.65 -19.10 5.30
CA LEU A 18 21.48 -18.93 6.17
C LEU A 18 20.30 -18.22 5.44
N PRO A 19 20.48 -17.01 4.87
CA PRO A 19 19.40 -16.36 4.15
C PRO A 19 18.95 -17.14 2.91
N VAL A 20 19.85 -17.85 2.24
CA VAL A 20 19.49 -18.71 1.10
C VAL A 20 18.61 -19.87 1.55
N LEU A 21 18.93 -20.54 2.66
CA LEU A 21 18.10 -21.62 3.21
C LEU A 21 16.72 -21.12 3.65
N VAL A 22 16.66 -19.93 4.28
CA VAL A 22 15.39 -19.30 4.66
C VAL A 22 14.54 -19.01 3.41
N LEU A 23 15.14 -18.44 2.37
CA LEU A 23 14.44 -18.17 1.12
C LEU A 23 13.94 -19.47 0.46
N CYS A 24 14.79 -20.50 0.39
CA CYS A 24 14.38 -21.80 -0.14
C CYS A 24 13.21 -22.41 0.66
N ALA A 25 13.27 -22.34 1.99
CA ALA A 25 12.17 -22.80 2.84
C ALA A 25 10.88 -22.02 2.59
N GLN A 26 10.95 -20.70 2.45
CA GLN A 26 9.78 -19.86 2.13
C GLN A 26 9.16 -20.22 0.78
N VAL A 27 9.98 -20.41 -0.26
CA VAL A 27 9.51 -20.81 -1.59
C VAL A 27 8.86 -22.20 -1.54
N LEU A 28 9.47 -23.17 -0.86
CA LEU A 28 8.90 -24.50 -0.71
C LEU A 28 7.58 -24.48 0.06
N LEU A 29 7.50 -23.69 1.14
CA LEU A 29 6.26 -23.53 1.90
C LEU A 29 5.17 -22.82 1.09
N ALA A 30 5.52 -21.86 0.24
CA ALA A 30 4.58 -21.18 -0.63
C ALA A 30 3.98 -22.10 -1.72
N CYS A 31 4.68 -23.18 -2.08
CA CYS A 31 4.15 -24.20 -2.98
C CYS A 31 3.12 -25.15 -2.33
N LEU A 32 3.00 -25.13 -1.00
CA LEU A 32 1.97 -25.92 -0.31
C LEU A 32 0.59 -25.29 -0.54
N PRO A 33 -0.47 -26.11 -0.68
CA PRO A 33 -1.81 -25.59 -0.84
C PRO A 33 -2.17 -24.74 0.39
N ALA A 34 -2.54 -23.48 0.16
CA ALA A 34 -2.99 -22.60 1.22
C ALA A 34 -4.27 -23.17 1.84
N ARG A 35 -4.32 -23.22 3.17
CA ARG A 35 -5.57 -23.51 3.86
C ARG A 35 -6.51 -22.33 3.61
N PRO A 36 -7.78 -22.58 3.19
CA PRO A 36 -8.74 -21.49 3.08
C PRO A 36 -8.84 -20.79 4.43
N ALA A 37 -8.68 -19.48 4.43
CA ALA A 37 -8.89 -18.70 5.63
C ALA A 37 -10.34 -18.88 6.10
N PRO A 38 -10.62 -19.06 7.40
CA PRO A 38 -11.97 -19.11 7.89
C PRO A 38 -12.68 -17.81 7.50
N VAL A 39 -13.81 -17.93 6.79
CA VAL A 39 -14.66 -16.78 6.50
C VAL A 39 -15.18 -16.25 7.82
N SER A 40 -14.80 -15.02 8.16
CA SER A 40 -15.32 -14.36 9.34
C SER A 40 -16.85 -14.23 9.21
N GLN A 41 -17.60 -14.84 10.12
CA GLN A 41 -19.06 -14.70 10.19
C GLN A 41 -19.47 -13.42 10.96
N GLY A 42 -18.51 -12.60 11.36
CA GLY A 42 -18.75 -11.35 12.06
C GLY A 42 -19.23 -10.23 11.13
N ARG A 43 -19.69 -9.12 11.74
CA ARG A 43 -19.97 -7.88 11.00
C ARG A 43 -18.73 -7.44 10.24
N ARG A 44 -18.91 -7.11 8.97
CA ARG A 44 -17.83 -6.50 8.18
C ARG A 44 -17.44 -5.15 8.82
N PRO A 45 -16.15 -4.90 9.09
CA PRO A 45 -15.72 -3.63 9.63
C PRO A 45 -15.89 -2.51 8.58
N ARG A 46 -16.16 -1.28 9.04
CA ARG A 46 -16.09 -0.09 8.19
C ARG A 46 -14.64 0.10 7.76
N LEU A 47 -14.43 0.26 6.47
CA LEU A 47 -13.10 0.48 5.94
C LEU A 47 -12.95 1.84 5.28
N ALA A 48 -11.72 2.34 5.26
CA ALA A 48 -11.32 3.42 4.38
C ALA A 48 -10.14 2.96 3.52
N VAL A 49 -10.21 3.29 2.25
CA VAL A 49 -9.06 3.16 1.33
C VAL A 49 -8.45 4.54 1.16
N LEU A 50 -7.16 4.65 1.45
CA LEU A 50 -6.37 5.85 1.33
C LEU A 50 -5.43 5.73 0.13
N VAL A 51 -5.60 6.62 -0.84
CA VAL A 51 -4.84 6.64 -2.10
C VAL A 51 -3.99 7.91 -2.15
N PRO A 52 -2.69 7.85 -1.89
CA PRO A 52 -1.79 8.98 -2.14
C PRO A 52 -1.54 9.10 -3.66
N ALA A 53 -1.70 10.31 -4.20
CA ALA A 53 -1.53 10.59 -5.63
C ALA A 53 -0.68 11.85 -5.84
N HIS A 54 0.23 11.80 -6.83
CA HIS A 54 1.06 12.92 -7.25
C HIS A 54 1.23 12.94 -8.76
N ASN A 55 0.46 13.80 -9.47
CA ASN A 55 0.45 13.89 -10.93
C ASN A 55 0.11 12.54 -11.61
N GLU A 56 -1.02 11.95 -11.22
CA GLU A 56 -1.47 10.64 -11.68
C GLU A 56 -2.71 10.72 -12.58
N SER A 57 -2.93 11.87 -13.24
CA SER A 57 -4.13 12.14 -14.04
C SER A 57 -4.41 11.08 -15.11
N SER A 58 -3.35 10.47 -15.67
CA SER A 58 -3.48 9.47 -16.74
C SER A 58 -4.02 8.10 -16.27
N ILE A 59 -3.90 7.77 -14.98
CA ILE A 59 -4.17 6.42 -14.46
C ILE A 59 -5.17 6.39 -13.30
N ILE A 60 -5.34 7.50 -12.59
CA ILE A 60 -6.15 7.57 -11.36
C ILE A 60 -7.58 7.06 -11.57
N ILE A 61 -8.22 7.39 -12.69
CA ILE A 61 -9.59 6.95 -13.00
C ILE A 61 -9.68 5.43 -13.07
N ALA A 62 -8.72 4.78 -13.76
CA ALA A 62 -8.72 3.32 -13.92
C ALA A 62 -8.55 2.61 -12.56
N SER A 63 -7.66 3.13 -11.72
CA SER A 63 -7.43 2.62 -10.37
C SER A 63 -8.68 2.76 -9.49
N LEU A 64 -9.28 3.95 -9.43
CA LEU A 64 -10.49 4.20 -8.63
C LEU A 64 -11.67 3.36 -9.11
N ASN A 65 -11.87 3.23 -10.42
CA ASN A 65 -12.93 2.39 -10.98
C ASN A 65 -12.77 0.90 -10.65
N SER A 66 -11.56 0.42 -10.43
CA SER A 66 -11.32 -0.97 -9.99
C SER A 66 -11.65 -1.17 -8.51
N LEU A 67 -11.55 -0.13 -7.69
CA LEU A 67 -11.82 -0.16 -6.25
C LEU A 67 -13.32 0.00 -5.94
N MET A 68 -14.00 0.93 -6.60
CA MET A 68 -15.39 1.34 -6.30
C MET A 68 -16.39 0.17 -6.21
N PRO A 69 -16.35 -0.86 -7.08
CA PRO A 69 -17.30 -1.97 -6.98
C PRO A 69 -17.19 -2.80 -5.70
N GLN A 70 -16.09 -2.67 -4.95
CA GLN A 70 -15.83 -3.43 -3.73
C GLN A 70 -16.32 -2.71 -2.47
N PHE A 71 -16.73 -1.44 -2.58
CA PHE A 71 -17.17 -0.62 -1.46
C PHE A 71 -18.61 -0.94 -1.07
N GLN A 72 -18.87 -0.86 0.23
CA GLN A 72 -20.21 -0.98 0.82
C GLN A 72 -20.60 0.32 1.53
N ALA A 73 -21.85 0.43 1.90
CA ALA A 73 -22.35 1.60 2.64
C ALA A 73 -21.54 1.81 3.93
N GLY A 74 -21.00 3.01 4.09
CA GLY A 74 -20.15 3.41 5.21
C GLY A 74 -18.65 3.27 4.98
N ASP A 75 -18.22 2.67 3.86
CA ASP A 75 -16.81 2.69 3.46
C ASP A 75 -16.43 4.05 2.85
N ARG A 76 -15.17 4.41 2.94
CA ARG A 76 -14.64 5.68 2.43
C ARG A 76 -13.49 5.44 1.46
N LEU A 77 -13.50 6.12 0.33
CA LEU A 77 -12.40 6.18 -0.63
C LEU A 77 -11.82 7.59 -0.58
N LEU A 78 -10.67 7.75 0.05
CA LEU A 78 -9.98 9.03 0.21
C LEU A 78 -8.75 9.10 -0.70
N VAL A 79 -8.71 10.08 -1.58
CA VAL A 79 -7.53 10.41 -2.38
C VAL A 79 -6.85 11.64 -1.76
N VAL A 80 -5.55 11.55 -1.56
CA VAL A 80 -4.71 12.68 -1.18
C VAL A 80 -3.92 13.12 -2.39
N ALA A 81 -4.35 14.22 -3.02
CA ALA A 81 -3.63 14.86 -4.10
C ALA A 81 -2.50 15.71 -3.51
N ASP A 82 -1.28 15.15 -3.45
CA ASP A 82 -0.12 15.77 -2.83
C ASP A 82 0.77 16.50 -3.82
N ASN A 83 0.81 17.83 -3.72
CA ASN A 83 1.62 18.68 -4.60
C ASN A 83 1.37 18.43 -6.10
N CYS A 84 0.13 18.11 -6.49
CA CYS A 84 -0.25 17.94 -7.90
C CYS A 84 -0.22 19.27 -8.64
N SER A 85 0.21 19.21 -9.90
CA SER A 85 0.20 20.32 -10.85
C SER A 85 -0.71 20.05 -12.07
N ASP A 86 -1.30 18.86 -12.10
CA ASP A 86 -2.23 18.38 -13.13
C ASP A 86 -3.65 18.27 -12.56
N ASP A 87 -4.57 17.71 -13.34
CA ASP A 87 -6.00 17.54 -13.03
C ASP A 87 -6.31 16.27 -12.20
N THR A 88 -5.31 15.66 -11.55
CA THR A 88 -5.48 14.44 -10.71
C THR A 88 -6.61 14.60 -9.70
N ALA A 89 -6.68 15.74 -8.99
CA ALA A 89 -7.67 15.97 -7.95
C ALA A 89 -9.09 16.06 -8.51
N GLU A 90 -9.27 16.79 -9.63
CA GLU A 90 -10.54 16.95 -10.33
C GLU A 90 -11.05 15.61 -10.86
N LEU A 91 -10.18 14.83 -11.48
CA LEU A 91 -10.50 13.51 -12.02
C LEU A 91 -10.89 12.53 -10.92
N ALA A 92 -10.21 12.55 -9.79
CA ALA A 92 -10.55 11.71 -8.65
C ALA A 92 -11.92 12.06 -8.04
N ARG A 93 -12.26 13.36 -7.93
CA ARG A 93 -13.59 13.82 -7.51
C ARG A 93 -14.68 13.39 -8.48
N ALA A 94 -14.42 13.54 -9.78
CA ALA A 94 -15.35 13.12 -10.82
C ALA A 94 -15.61 11.62 -10.81
N ALA A 95 -14.61 10.80 -10.42
CA ALA A 95 -14.75 9.37 -10.20
C ALA A 95 -15.51 9.01 -8.91
N GLY A 96 -15.92 9.98 -8.08
CA GLY A 96 -16.69 9.75 -6.87
C GLY A 96 -15.87 9.52 -5.59
N ALA A 97 -14.56 9.76 -5.62
CA ALA A 97 -13.73 9.69 -4.43
C ALA A 97 -13.86 10.98 -3.58
N GLU A 98 -13.70 10.82 -2.26
CA GLU A 98 -13.40 11.94 -1.37
C GLU A 98 -11.97 12.41 -1.66
N VAL A 99 -11.74 13.72 -1.87
CA VAL A 99 -10.42 14.23 -2.25
C VAL A 99 -10.01 15.36 -1.34
N ILE A 100 -8.83 15.24 -0.78
CA ILE A 100 -8.14 16.32 -0.08
C ILE A 100 -6.86 16.68 -0.82
N GLU A 101 -6.57 17.97 -0.89
CA GLU A 101 -5.38 18.48 -1.55
C GLU A 101 -4.37 18.99 -0.52
N ARG A 102 -3.12 18.69 -0.78
CA ARG A 102 -2.01 19.15 0.03
C ARG A 102 -0.97 19.80 -0.88
N SER A 103 -0.58 21.02 -0.54
CA SER A 103 0.50 21.74 -1.22
C SER A 103 1.56 22.14 -0.20
N ASN A 104 2.70 21.47 -0.19
CA ASN A 104 3.83 21.78 0.68
C ASN A 104 5.15 21.35 0.02
N GLN A 105 5.88 22.33 -0.49
CA GLN A 105 7.13 22.08 -1.22
C GLN A 105 8.30 21.64 -0.31
N GLN A 106 8.22 21.91 0.99
CA GLN A 106 9.26 21.53 1.95
C GLN A 106 9.08 20.12 2.50
N GLN A 107 7.84 19.60 2.50
CA GLN A 107 7.51 18.28 3.00
C GLN A 107 6.92 17.45 1.86
N ARG A 108 7.77 16.93 0.99
CA ARG A 108 7.36 16.16 -0.19
C ARG A 108 7.48 14.67 0.07
N GLY A 109 6.64 13.89 -0.61
CA GLY A 109 6.71 12.44 -0.65
C GLY A 109 5.55 11.72 0.03
N LYS A 110 5.39 10.46 -0.34
CA LYS A 110 4.27 9.57 0.03
C LYS A 110 3.98 9.55 1.53
N GLY A 111 5.01 9.54 2.38
CA GLY A 111 4.83 9.51 3.83
C GLY A 111 4.06 10.71 4.38
N TYR A 112 4.31 11.90 3.86
CA TYR A 112 3.58 13.12 4.26
C TYR A 112 2.15 13.14 3.73
N ALA A 113 1.92 12.63 2.52
CA ALA A 113 0.58 12.47 1.98
C ALA A 113 -0.24 11.49 2.82
N LEU A 114 0.35 10.37 3.21
CA LEU A 114 -0.28 9.38 4.08
C LEU A 114 -0.60 9.95 5.47
N ASP A 115 0.34 10.65 6.12
CA ASP A 115 0.10 11.29 7.43
C ASP A 115 -1.06 12.29 7.35
N PHE A 116 -1.11 13.08 6.27
CA PHE A 116 -2.19 14.05 6.04
C PHE A 116 -3.55 13.37 5.88
N GLY A 117 -3.61 12.29 5.09
CA GLY A 117 -4.82 11.50 4.90
C GLY A 117 -5.29 10.79 6.18
N VAL A 118 -4.36 10.20 6.94
CA VAL A 118 -4.66 9.56 8.24
C VAL A 118 -5.26 10.54 9.22
N ARG A 119 -4.71 11.75 9.33
CA ARG A 119 -5.25 12.81 10.21
C ARG A 119 -6.65 13.24 9.78
N HIS A 120 -6.90 13.33 8.48
CA HIS A 120 -8.22 13.64 7.96
C HIS A 120 -9.25 12.56 8.32
N LEU A 121 -8.88 11.28 8.15
CA LEU A 121 -9.72 10.14 8.51
C LEU A 121 -9.96 10.00 10.02
N ALA A 122 -9.07 10.52 10.85
CA ALA A 122 -9.19 10.44 12.31
C ALA A 122 -10.42 11.14 12.88
N ALA A 123 -11.03 12.11 12.16
CA ALA A 123 -12.25 12.80 12.57
C ALA A 123 -13.48 11.87 12.58
N ASP A 124 -13.52 10.88 11.68
CA ASP A 124 -14.47 9.76 11.64
C ASP A 124 -13.69 8.50 11.28
N ALA A 125 -13.02 7.95 12.29
CA ALA A 125 -12.04 6.89 12.10
C ALA A 125 -12.70 5.59 11.59
N PRO A 126 -12.18 5.00 10.50
CA PRO A 126 -12.58 3.67 10.06
C PRO A 126 -12.04 2.61 11.02
N GLU A 127 -12.66 1.43 11.03
CA GLU A 127 -12.17 0.29 11.80
C GLU A 127 -10.94 -0.36 11.13
N VAL A 128 -10.88 -0.27 9.80
CA VAL A 128 -9.75 -0.75 8.99
C VAL A 128 -9.37 0.31 7.97
N MET A 129 -8.09 0.56 7.81
CA MET A 129 -7.56 1.42 6.77
C MET A 129 -6.66 0.61 5.84
N ILE A 130 -6.89 0.74 4.54
CA ILE A 130 -6.10 0.11 3.49
C ILE A 130 -5.42 1.22 2.70
N ILE A 131 -4.14 1.07 2.43
CA ILE A 131 -3.40 2.00 1.57
C ILE A 131 -3.23 1.32 0.21
N VAL A 132 -3.63 2.02 -0.84
CA VAL A 132 -3.49 1.57 -2.24
C VAL A 132 -2.77 2.66 -3.02
N ASP A 133 -1.79 2.29 -3.82
CA ASP A 133 -1.11 3.25 -4.69
C ASP A 133 -1.99 3.65 -5.88
N ALA A 134 -1.85 4.89 -6.34
CA ALA A 134 -2.69 5.46 -7.39
C ALA A 134 -2.57 4.73 -8.74
N ASP A 135 -1.52 3.96 -8.95
CA ASP A 135 -1.24 3.14 -10.13
C ASP A 135 -1.67 1.67 -10.00
N CYS A 136 -2.22 1.28 -8.84
CA CYS A 136 -2.66 -0.09 -8.59
C CYS A 136 -4.10 -0.31 -9.03
N GLN A 137 -4.36 -1.46 -9.65
CA GLN A 137 -5.71 -1.95 -9.95
C GLN A 137 -5.99 -3.21 -9.11
N VAL A 138 -7.20 -3.29 -8.59
CA VAL A 138 -7.65 -4.41 -7.75
C VAL A 138 -8.65 -5.23 -8.54
N SER A 139 -8.47 -6.55 -8.55
CA SER A 139 -9.31 -7.53 -9.27
C SER A 139 -10.06 -8.44 -8.32
#